data_de4b4ecd0d79ee91142e338525ae965d
#
_entry.id   de4b4ecd0d79ee91142e338525ae965d
#
_cell.length_a   1.000
_cell.length_b   1.000
_cell.length_c   1.000
_cell.angle_alpha   90.00
_cell.angle_beta   90.00
_cell.angle_gamma   90.00
#
_symmetry.space_group_name_H-M   'P 1'
#
loop_
_entity.id
_entity.type
_entity.pdbx_description
1 polymer ?
#
loop_
_entity_poly.entity_id
_entity_poly.type
_entity_poly.pdbx_seq_one_letter_code
_entity_poly.pdbx_strand_id
1 'polypeptide(L)'
;VANDFLFTSESVSEGHPDKVADQISDAILDAIFKQDPRSRVAAETLCNTGLVVLAGEITTNAHVDYIEVARNTIKRIGYDNTEYGIDYKGCAVLVAYDKQSNDIAQGVDHASDDHLNTGAGDQGLMFGYACDETPELMPAPIYYAHRLVERQAQKRKDGSLPFLRPDAKSQVTMRYVNGKPHSIDTVVLSSQHAPEMSLGSKMKPEFYEAVIEEIIKPVLPKEWLKDTKYLINPTGRFVIGGPQGDCGLTGRKIIVDTYGGACPHGGGAFSGKDPSKVDRSAAYAARYVAKNVVAAGLARQCQVQVAYAIGVARPMNVTVYTEGTGKLSDEKIAALVNEHFDLRPKGIIQMLDLLRPIYEKTAAYGHFGREEPEFSWERTDKVAALRAAAGL
;
A
#
# COMPACT_ATOMS: atom_id res chain seq x y z
N VAL A 1 -20.63 5.74 -21.46
CA VAL A 1 -20.01 5.78 -20.13
C VAL A 1 -20.71 6.87 -19.34
N ALA A 2 -21.27 6.51 -18.19
CA ALA A 2 -21.90 7.49 -17.32
C ALA A 2 -20.82 8.44 -16.77
N ASN A 3 -21.00 9.74 -16.97
CA ASN A 3 -20.07 10.76 -16.46
C ASN A 3 -20.37 11.14 -15.00
N ASP A 4 -21.56 10.81 -14.52
CA ASP A 4 -22.02 11.07 -13.16
C ASP A 4 -22.20 9.73 -12.46
N PHE A 5 -21.45 9.51 -11.39
CA PHE A 5 -21.46 8.23 -10.68
C PHE A 5 -20.91 8.40 -9.26
N LEU A 6 -21.17 7.39 -8.43
CA LEU A 6 -20.54 7.25 -7.12
C LEU A 6 -19.41 6.21 -7.22
N PHE A 7 -18.30 6.48 -6.55
CA PHE A 7 -17.20 5.53 -6.42
C PHE A 7 -16.71 5.48 -4.98
N THR A 8 -16.51 4.26 -4.48
CA THR A 8 -16.16 4.03 -3.07
C THR A 8 -14.83 3.32 -2.97
N SER A 9 -13.97 3.81 -2.10
CA SER A 9 -12.75 3.11 -1.68
C SER A 9 -12.68 3.02 -0.17
N GLU A 10 -12.01 1.97 0.32
CA GLU A 10 -11.79 1.76 1.75
C GLU A 10 -10.32 1.73 2.09
N SER A 11 -10.00 2.01 3.35
CA SER A 11 -8.68 1.79 3.92
C SER A 11 -8.81 1.24 5.34
N VAL A 12 -7.70 0.76 5.86
CA VAL A 12 -7.60 0.25 7.22
C VAL A 12 -6.39 0.84 7.92
N SER A 13 -6.49 0.98 9.25
CA SER A 13 -5.38 1.51 10.05
C SER A 13 -4.23 0.51 10.19
N GLU A 14 -3.11 0.99 10.71
CA GLU A 14 -1.96 0.15 11.04
C GLU A 14 -2.28 -0.94 12.07
N GLY A 15 -3.35 -0.77 12.85
CA GLY A 15 -3.80 -1.75 13.84
C GLY A 15 -4.77 -2.80 13.32
N HIS A 16 -5.22 -2.70 12.07
CA HIS A 16 -6.02 -3.77 11.45
C HIS A 16 -5.19 -5.05 11.35
N PRO A 17 -5.75 -6.23 11.66
CA PRO A 17 -4.97 -7.49 11.72
C PRO A 17 -4.17 -7.79 10.46
N ASP A 18 -4.73 -7.60 9.27
CA ASP A 18 -4.01 -7.82 8.02
C ASP A 18 -2.85 -6.82 7.87
N LYS A 19 -3.02 -5.58 8.32
CA LYS A 19 -1.95 -4.58 8.29
C LYS A 19 -0.91 -4.79 9.38
N VAL A 20 -1.26 -5.33 10.50
CA VAL A 20 -0.28 -5.81 11.49
C VAL A 20 0.61 -6.87 10.86
N ALA A 21 0.03 -7.84 10.16
CA ALA A 21 0.79 -8.87 9.45
C ALA A 21 1.70 -8.29 8.36
N ASP A 22 1.21 -7.38 7.54
CA ASP A 22 2.00 -6.70 6.50
C ASP A 22 3.18 -5.94 7.09
N GLN A 23 2.96 -5.20 8.18
CA GLN A 23 4.01 -4.42 8.83
C GLN A 23 5.08 -5.30 9.47
N ILE A 24 4.70 -6.42 10.06
CA ILE A 24 5.67 -7.39 10.61
C ILE A 24 6.51 -7.96 9.47
N SER A 25 5.90 -8.39 8.38
CA SER A 25 6.61 -8.94 7.23
C SER A 25 7.61 -7.95 6.64
N ASP A 26 7.23 -6.68 6.48
CA ASP A 26 8.13 -5.65 5.96
C ASP A 26 9.17 -5.19 6.99
N ALA A 27 8.87 -5.21 8.29
CA ALA A 27 9.86 -4.95 9.32
C ALA A 27 10.97 -6.02 9.32
N ILE A 28 10.62 -7.28 9.08
CA ILE A 28 11.58 -8.37 8.93
C ILE A 28 12.45 -8.16 7.69
N LEU A 29 11.84 -7.79 6.56
CA LEU A 29 12.57 -7.45 5.35
C LEU A 29 13.59 -6.33 5.60
N ASP A 30 13.19 -5.25 6.24
CA ASP A 30 14.06 -4.13 6.55
C ASP A 30 15.19 -4.51 7.50
N ALA A 31 14.91 -5.32 8.53
CA ALA A 31 15.92 -5.80 9.46
C ALA A 31 17.00 -6.64 8.75
N ILE A 32 16.60 -7.46 7.79
CA ILE A 32 17.52 -8.25 6.95
C ILE A 32 18.32 -7.30 6.04
N PHE A 33 17.67 -6.36 5.37
CA PHE A 33 18.32 -5.45 4.41
C PHE A 33 19.33 -4.50 5.07
N LYS A 34 19.17 -4.17 6.33
CA LYS A 34 20.18 -3.40 7.08
C LYS A 34 21.53 -4.08 7.15
N GLN A 35 21.56 -5.42 7.08
CA GLN A 35 22.78 -6.22 7.14
C GLN A 35 23.18 -6.80 5.79
N ASP A 36 22.21 -7.23 4.97
CA ASP A 36 22.44 -7.89 3.69
C ASP A 36 21.37 -7.49 2.65
N PRO A 37 21.62 -6.42 1.88
CA PRO A 37 20.67 -5.94 0.85
C PRO A 37 20.46 -6.90 -0.32
N ARG A 38 21.30 -7.92 -0.46
CA ARG A 38 21.19 -8.94 -1.53
C ARG A 38 20.41 -10.16 -1.11
N SER A 39 19.81 -10.15 0.06
CA SER A 39 19.02 -11.26 0.55
C SER A 39 17.78 -11.50 -0.32
N ARG A 40 17.37 -12.77 -0.36
CA ARG A 40 16.09 -13.19 -0.94
C ARG A 40 15.11 -13.41 0.19
N VAL A 41 14.00 -12.68 0.16
CA VAL A 41 13.02 -12.68 1.25
C VAL A 41 11.62 -12.80 0.69
N ALA A 42 10.89 -13.80 1.19
CA ALA A 42 9.46 -13.96 1.02
C ALA A 42 8.89 -14.30 2.40
N ALA A 43 8.65 -13.25 3.20
CA ALA A 43 8.22 -13.37 4.59
C ALA A 43 6.71 -13.19 4.68
N GLU A 44 6.03 -14.23 5.15
CA GLU A 44 4.60 -14.25 5.41
C GLU A 44 4.36 -14.22 6.91
N THR A 45 3.29 -13.57 7.33
CA THR A 45 2.89 -13.45 8.74
C THR A 45 1.42 -13.76 8.88
N LEU A 46 1.10 -14.55 9.90
CA LEU A 46 -0.26 -14.74 10.40
C LEU A 46 -0.32 -14.19 11.82
N CYS A 47 -1.34 -13.42 12.15
CA CYS A 47 -1.61 -13.02 13.52
C CYS A 47 -3.06 -13.32 13.91
N ASN A 48 -3.22 -13.83 15.12
CA ASN A 48 -4.52 -14.19 15.69
C ASN A 48 -4.47 -13.94 17.20
N THR A 49 -5.47 -14.38 17.92
CA THR A 49 -5.54 -14.19 19.38
C THR A 49 -4.26 -14.70 20.06
N GLY A 50 -3.46 -13.78 20.59
CA GLY A 50 -2.23 -14.10 21.32
C GLY A 50 -1.14 -14.82 20.55
N LEU A 51 -1.21 -14.89 19.22
CA LEU A 51 -0.32 -15.70 18.39
C LEU A 51 0.13 -14.95 17.14
N VAL A 52 1.42 -15.04 16.86
CA VAL A 52 2.03 -14.63 15.59
C VAL A 52 2.80 -15.81 15.00
N VAL A 53 2.57 -16.13 13.75
CA VAL A 53 3.31 -17.14 13.01
C VAL A 53 4.07 -16.47 11.87
N LEU A 54 5.38 -16.64 11.86
CA LEU A 54 6.28 -16.16 10.81
C LEU A 54 6.68 -17.34 9.95
N ALA A 55 6.32 -17.34 8.68
CA ALA A 55 6.60 -18.43 7.76
C ALA A 55 7.03 -17.88 6.40
N GLY A 56 7.60 -18.72 5.56
CA GLY A 56 8.06 -18.34 4.24
C GLY A 56 9.48 -18.77 3.97
N GLU A 57 10.13 -18.15 2.98
CA GLU A 57 11.45 -18.50 2.54
C GLU A 57 12.40 -17.30 2.66
N ILE A 58 13.54 -17.51 3.29
CA ILE A 58 14.58 -16.49 3.47
C ILE A 58 15.94 -17.09 3.18
N THR A 59 16.68 -16.48 2.26
CA THR A 59 18.08 -16.77 2.00
C THR A 59 18.89 -15.51 2.27
N THR A 60 19.69 -15.51 3.32
CA THR A 60 20.40 -14.32 3.80
C THR A 60 21.68 -14.70 4.55
N ASN A 61 22.63 -13.76 4.56
CA ASN A 61 23.79 -13.78 5.45
C ASN A 61 23.55 -12.96 6.73
N ALA A 62 22.39 -12.31 6.87
CA ALA A 62 22.07 -11.53 8.05
C ALA A 62 21.72 -12.42 9.25
N HIS A 63 21.98 -11.89 10.42
CA HIS A 63 21.58 -12.50 11.70
C HIS A 63 20.55 -11.58 12.35
N VAL A 64 19.30 -12.00 12.34
CA VAL A 64 18.15 -11.22 12.82
C VAL A 64 17.39 -12.00 13.87
N ASP A 65 17.07 -11.35 14.97
CA ASP A 65 16.10 -11.87 15.95
C ASP A 65 14.69 -11.56 15.45
N TYR A 66 14.10 -12.49 14.72
CA TYR A 66 12.78 -12.33 14.12
C TYR A 66 11.68 -12.14 15.16
N ILE A 67 11.79 -12.78 16.31
CA ILE A 67 10.83 -12.66 17.40
C ILE A 67 10.83 -11.24 17.95
N GLU A 68 12.02 -10.67 18.16
CA GLU A 68 12.15 -9.28 18.63
C GLU A 68 11.60 -8.28 17.62
N VAL A 69 11.88 -8.47 16.33
CA VAL A 69 11.36 -7.61 15.26
C VAL A 69 9.84 -7.61 15.25
N ALA A 70 9.22 -8.79 15.35
CA ALA A 70 7.76 -8.92 15.41
C ALA A 70 7.18 -8.21 16.64
N ARG A 71 7.77 -8.42 17.82
CA ARG A 71 7.32 -7.78 19.07
C ARG A 71 7.45 -6.25 19.01
N ASN A 72 8.56 -5.75 18.50
CA ASN A 72 8.79 -4.30 18.37
C ASN A 72 7.81 -3.65 17.38
N THR A 73 7.45 -4.34 16.32
CA THR A 73 6.42 -3.87 15.37
C THR A 73 5.05 -3.78 16.04
N ILE A 74 4.65 -4.81 16.77
CA ILE A 74 3.38 -4.83 17.51
C ILE A 74 3.35 -3.71 18.55
N LYS A 75 4.46 -3.49 19.27
CA LYS A 75 4.60 -2.40 20.24
C LYS A 75 4.45 -1.03 19.59
N ARG A 76 5.14 -0.81 18.46
CA ARG A 76 5.08 0.47 17.71
C ARG A 76 3.65 0.78 17.26
N ILE A 77 2.91 -0.22 16.83
CA ILE A 77 1.51 -0.06 16.43
C ILE A 77 0.64 0.40 17.61
N GLY A 78 0.98 -0.04 18.83
CA GLY A 78 0.27 0.35 20.05
C GLY A 78 -0.47 -0.79 20.75
N TYR A 79 -0.16 -2.03 20.40
CA TYR A 79 -0.71 -3.21 21.05
C TYR A 79 0.15 -3.62 22.23
N ASP A 80 -0.09 -2.99 23.37
CA ASP A 80 0.63 -3.17 24.63
C ASP A 80 -0.28 -3.68 25.77
N ASN A 81 -1.47 -4.13 25.43
CA ASN A 81 -2.46 -4.65 26.37
C ASN A 81 -3.30 -5.72 25.68
N THR A 82 -3.48 -6.86 26.31
CA THR A 82 -4.34 -7.95 25.80
C THR A 82 -5.76 -7.50 25.49
N GLU A 83 -6.29 -6.53 26.23
CA GLU A 83 -7.63 -5.97 25.98
C GLU A 83 -7.73 -5.23 24.66
N TYR A 84 -6.62 -4.81 24.07
CA TYR A 84 -6.61 -4.13 22.76
C TYR A 84 -6.67 -5.10 21.57
N GLY A 85 -6.33 -6.38 21.81
CA GLY A 85 -6.39 -7.42 20.79
C GLY A 85 -5.15 -8.30 20.70
N ILE A 86 -3.99 -7.81 21.14
CA ILE A 86 -2.74 -8.55 21.30
C ILE A 86 -1.81 -7.73 22.21
N ASP A 87 -0.93 -8.41 22.94
CA ASP A 87 0.12 -7.76 23.74
C ASP A 87 1.48 -8.21 23.24
N TYR A 88 2.31 -7.24 22.82
CA TYR A 88 3.64 -7.52 22.29
C TYR A 88 4.55 -8.27 23.28
N LYS A 89 4.31 -8.13 24.59
CA LYS A 89 5.11 -8.79 25.63
C LYS A 89 4.77 -10.27 25.77
N GLY A 90 3.49 -10.60 25.71
CA GLY A 90 2.99 -11.92 26.08
C GLY A 90 2.53 -12.80 24.93
N CYS A 91 2.43 -12.28 23.70
CA CYS A 91 1.99 -13.08 22.57
C CYS A 91 3.04 -14.16 22.22
N ALA A 92 2.57 -15.31 21.76
CA ALA A 92 3.44 -16.33 21.22
C ALA A 92 3.92 -15.91 19.81
N VAL A 93 5.20 -16.13 19.50
CA VAL A 93 5.76 -15.91 18.17
C VAL A 93 6.45 -17.20 17.72
N LEU A 94 5.90 -17.83 16.69
CA LEU A 94 6.46 -19.04 16.09
C LEU A 94 7.20 -18.66 14.80
N VAL A 95 8.40 -19.20 14.62
CA VAL A 95 9.24 -18.93 13.45
C VAL A 95 9.42 -20.22 12.65
N ALA A 96 9.01 -20.17 11.37
CA ALA A 96 9.06 -21.28 10.44
C ALA A 96 9.55 -20.82 9.06
N TYR A 97 10.68 -20.13 9.02
CA TYR A 97 11.32 -19.73 7.75
C TYR A 97 12.22 -20.83 7.22
N ASP A 98 12.01 -21.17 5.96
CA ASP A 98 12.84 -22.11 5.20
C ASP A 98 13.77 -21.36 4.24
N LYS A 99 14.71 -22.07 3.63
CA LYS A 99 15.49 -21.55 2.50
C LYS A 99 14.70 -21.71 1.21
N GLN A 100 14.96 -20.83 0.24
CA GLN A 100 14.36 -20.92 -1.08
C GLN A 100 14.70 -22.26 -1.75
N SER A 101 13.71 -22.84 -2.46
CA SER A 101 13.90 -24.05 -3.26
C SER A 101 14.97 -23.84 -4.34
N ASN A 102 15.84 -24.85 -4.51
CA ASN A 102 16.87 -24.85 -5.57
C ASN A 102 16.26 -24.82 -6.97
N ASP A 103 15.08 -25.39 -7.16
CA ASP A 103 14.38 -25.41 -8.45
C ASP A 103 13.95 -24.01 -8.90
N ILE A 104 13.52 -23.18 -7.95
CA ILE A 104 13.17 -21.79 -8.22
C ILE A 104 14.44 -20.95 -8.44
N ALA A 105 15.49 -21.20 -7.69
CA ALA A 105 16.75 -20.47 -7.80
C ALA A 105 17.41 -20.62 -9.18
N GLN A 106 17.28 -21.79 -9.84
CA GLN A 106 17.87 -22.04 -11.17
C GLN A 106 17.38 -21.05 -12.24
N GLY A 107 16.13 -20.64 -12.18
CA GLY A 107 15.57 -19.67 -13.14
C GLY A 107 16.08 -18.24 -12.96
N VAL A 108 16.65 -17.92 -11.81
CA VAL A 108 17.06 -16.56 -11.42
C VAL A 108 18.59 -16.39 -11.49
N ASP A 109 19.33 -17.45 -11.17
CA ASP A 109 20.80 -17.38 -10.99
C ASP A 109 21.60 -17.59 -12.27
N HIS A 110 20.97 -17.97 -13.41
CA HIS A 110 21.62 -17.97 -14.72
C HIS A 110 21.79 -16.56 -15.24
N ALA A 111 22.72 -15.81 -14.63
CA ALA A 111 23.12 -14.52 -15.15
C ALA A 111 23.89 -14.73 -16.45
N SER A 112 23.41 -14.17 -17.55
CA SER A 112 24.24 -13.80 -18.67
C SER A 112 25.35 -12.86 -18.17
N ASP A 113 26.45 -12.71 -18.91
CA ASP A 113 27.54 -11.76 -18.58
C ASP A 113 27.03 -10.32 -18.36
N ASP A 114 25.83 -9.99 -18.85
CA ASP A 114 25.11 -8.76 -18.55
C ASP A 114 24.04 -9.01 -17.45
N HIS A 115 24.36 -8.58 -16.24
CA HIS A 115 23.47 -8.76 -15.07
C HIS A 115 22.09 -8.08 -15.25
N LEU A 116 21.97 -7.06 -16.11
CA LEU A 116 20.70 -6.41 -16.42
C LEU A 116 19.73 -7.32 -17.20
N ASN A 117 20.24 -8.35 -17.83
CA ASN A 117 19.46 -9.33 -18.56
C ASN A 117 19.08 -10.57 -17.70
N THR A 118 19.26 -10.49 -16.40
CA THR A 118 18.72 -11.51 -15.48
C THR A 118 17.20 -11.57 -15.59
N GLY A 119 16.67 -12.76 -15.82
CA GLY A 119 15.24 -12.97 -16.03
C GLY A 119 14.40 -12.77 -14.78
N ALA A 120 13.10 -12.53 -14.98
CA ALA A 120 12.15 -12.49 -13.89
C ALA A 120 12.07 -13.82 -13.17
N GLY A 121 11.99 -13.79 -11.83
CA GLY A 121 11.93 -14.98 -11.00
C GLY A 121 10.58 -15.69 -11.02
N ASP A 122 9.56 -15.06 -11.60
CA ASP A 122 8.22 -15.62 -11.74
C ASP A 122 7.51 -14.97 -12.93
N GLN A 123 6.42 -15.59 -13.39
CA GLN A 123 5.47 -14.94 -14.27
C GLN A 123 4.60 -13.98 -13.47
N GLY A 124 3.99 -13.01 -14.14
CA GLY A 124 3.02 -12.14 -13.52
C GLY A 124 2.67 -10.94 -14.38
N LEU A 125 1.62 -10.26 -13.97
CA LEU A 125 1.20 -8.98 -14.54
C LEU A 125 0.98 -7.98 -13.40
N MET A 126 1.36 -6.74 -13.64
CA MET A 126 1.30 -5.67 -12.65
C MET A 126 0.72 -4.43 -13.30
N PHE A 127 0.03 -3.63 -12.49
CA PHE A 127 -0.57 -2.38 -12.92
C PHE A 127 0.00 -1.21 -12.14
N GLY A 128 0.18 -0.10 -12.84
CA GLY A 128 0.41 1.21 -12.24
C GLY A 128 -0.66 2.19 -12.70
N TYR A 129 -0.91 3.20 -11.90
CA TYR A 129 -1.94 4.19 -12.16
C TYR A 129 -1.55 5.57 -11.63
N ALA A 130 -2.02 6.60 -12.30
CA ALA A 130 -2.01 7.97 -11.82
C ALA A 130 -3.16 8.75 -12.47
N CYS A 131 -3.66 9.76 -11.77
CA CYS A 131 -4.70 10.65 -12.28
C CYS A 131 -4.56 12.03 -11.65
N ASP A 132 -5.24 13.03 -12.23
CA ASP A 132 -5.17 14.42 -11.79
C ASP A 132 -6.18 14.79 -10.70
N GLU A 133 -6.72 13.82 -9.96
CA GLU A 133 -7.75 14.06 -8.95
C GLU A 133 -7.21 14.68 -7.67
N THR A 134 -5.94 14.44 -7.34
CA THR A 134 -5.26 15.01 -6.19
C THR A 134 -3.88 15.53 -6.59
N PRO A 135 -3.25 16.43 -5.80
CA PRO A 135 -1.87 16.88 -6.05
C PRO A 135 -0.86 15.74 -6.10
N GLU A 136 -1.10 14.66 -5.35
CA GLU A 136 -0.25 13.46 -5.31
C GLU A 136 -0.47 12.55 -6.51
N LEU A 137 -1.38 12.93 -7.41
CA LEU A 137 -1.75 12.19 -8.61
C LEU A 137 -2.31 10.80 -8.30
N MET A 138 -3.18 10.76 -7.29
CA MET A 138 -3.90 9.57 -6.84
C MET A 138 -5.40 9.74 -7.02
N PRO A 139 -6.15 8.61 -7.14
CA PRO A 139 -7.60 8.66 -7.02
C PRO A 139 -8.03 9.21 -5.66
N ALA A 140 -8.97 10.16 -5.67
CA ALA A 140 -9.39 10.86 -4.46
C ALA A 140 -9.97 9.92 -3.38
N PRO A 141 -10.84 8.94 -3.70
CA PRO A 141 -11.43 8.09 -2.66
C PRO A 141 -10.41 7.33 -1.83
N ILE A 142 -9.45 6.64 -2.46
CA ILE A 142 -8.42 5.89 -1.73
C ILE A 142 -7.45 6.80 -1.00
N TYR A 143 -7.06 7.92 -1.62
CA TYR A 143 -6.17 8.88 -0.99
C TYR A 143 -6.74 9.37 0.34
N TYR A 144 -7.99 9.80 0.35
CA TYR A 144 -8.62 10.31 1.57
C TYR A 144 -9.01 9.21 2.56
N ALA A 145 -9.37 8.02 2.09
CA ALA A 145 -9.58 6.88 2.97
C ALA A 145 -8.31 6.57 3.79
N HIS A 146 -7.13 6.62 3.17
CA HIS A 146 -5.85 6.47 3.86
C HIS A 146 -5.60 7.59 4.88
N ARG A 147 -5.85 8.85 4.49
CA ARG A 147 -5.60 9.99 5.37
C ARG A 147 -6.47 9.95 6.62
N LEU A 148 -7.70 9.44 6.51
CA LEU A 148 -8.61 9.29 7.65
C LEU A 148 -8.07 8.33 8.72
N VAL A 149 -7.63 7.14 8.33
CA VAL A 149 -7.10 6.14 9.28
C VAL A 149 -5.72 6.53 9.78
N GLU A 150 -4.92 7.22 8.99
CA GLU A 150 -3.66 7.81 9.45
C GLU A 150 -3.90 8.87 10.52
N ARG A 151 -4.90 9.75 10.31
CA ARG A 151 -5.29 10.76 11.31
C ARG A 151 -5.78 10.12 12.59
N GLN A 152 -6.57 9.04 12.49
CA GLN A 152 -7.00 8.27 13.66
C GLN A 152 -5.80 7.80 14.48
N ALA A 153 -4.79 7.22 13.82
CA ALA A 153 -3.58 6.76 14.49
C ALA A 153 -2.79 7.92 15.13
N GLN A 154 -2.68 9.06 14.46
CA GLN A 154 -2.02 10.25 15.00
C GLN A 154 -2.70 10.74 16.28
N LYS A 155 -4.04 10.85 16.26
CA LYS A 155 -4.82 11.30 17.42
C LYS A 155 -4.79 10.30 18.58
N ARG A 156 -4.70 9.03 18.27
CA ARG A 156 -4.52 7.99 19.28
C ARG A 156 -3.15 8.08 19.94
N LYS A 157 -2.08 8.20 19.13
CA LYS A 157 -0.69 8.16 19.60
C LYS A 157 -0.27 9.44 20.31
N ASP A 158 -0.77 10.61 19.90
CA ASP A 158 -0.43 11.88 20.54
C ASP A 158 -1.22 12.15 21.84
N GLY A 159 -2.16 11.27 22.18
CA GLY A 159 -2.97 11.38 23.38
C GLY A 159 -4.13 12.36 23.29
N SER A 160 -4.39 12.97 22.14
CA SER A 160 -5.52 13.90 21.95
C SER A 160 -6.86 13.20 22.11
N LEU A 161 -6.97 11.96 21.60
CA LEU A 161 -8.16 11.12 21.73
C LEU A 161 -7.75 9.78 22.37
N PRO A 162 -7.55 9.75 23.71
CA PRO A 162 -6.96 8.59 24.39
C PRO A 162 -7.87 7.37 24.43
N PHE A 163 -9.15 7.53 24.11
CA PHE A 163 -10.11 6.42 24.04
C PHE A 163 -9.99 5.61 22.73
N LEU A 164 -9.24 6.09 21.71
CA LEU A 164 -9.02 5.35 20.48
C LEU A 164 -8.07 4.18 20.72
N ARG A 165 -8.36 3.07 20.05
CA ARG A 165 -7.52 1.87 20.02
C ARG A 165 -7.03 1.58 18.61
N PRO A 166 -6.03 0.69 18.41
CA PRO A 166 -5.31 0.61 17.14
C PRO A 166 -6.13 0.19 15.92
N ASP A 167 -7.15 -0.65 16.09
CA ASP A 167 -7.91 -1.19 14.94
C ASP A 167 -8.96 -0.19 14.45
N ALA A 168 -8.91 0.13 13.16
CA ALA A 168 -9.87 1.04 12.55
C ALA A 168 -9.98 0.81 11.05
N LYS A 169 -11.13 1.19 10.48
CA LYS A 169 -11.41 1.16 9.05
C LYS A 169 -12.04 2.47 8.62
N SER A 170 -11.77 2.88 7.40
CA SER A 170 -12.42 4.01 6.75
C SER A 170 -12.99 3.62 5.40
N GLN A 171 -13.98 4.38 4.95
CA GLN A 171 -14.56 4.23 3.63
C GLN A 171 -15.03 5.61 3.16
N VAL A 172 -14.69 5.97 1.93
CA VAL A 172 -15.07 7.24 1.32
C VAL A 172 -15.81 6.96 0.03
N THR A 173 -17.06 7.42 -0.05
CA THR A 173 -17.85 7.40 -1.27
C THR A 173 -17.88 8.81 -1.86
N MET A 174 -17.34 8.92 -3.06
CA MET A 174 -17.23 10.18 -3.78
C MET A 174 -18.23 10.26 -4.92
N ARG A 175 -18.86 11.41 -5.06
CA ARG A 175 -19.70 11.74 -6.21
C ARG A 175 -18.85 12.38 -7.28
N TYR A 176 -18.91 11.81 -8.48
CA TYR A 176 -18.26 12.33 -9.68
C TYR A 176 -19.31 12.98 -10.56
N VAL A 177 -19.00 14.16 -11.08
CA VAL A 177 -19.81 14.88 -12.05
C VAL A 177 -18.94 15.21 -13.26
N ASN A 178 -19.40 14.88 -14.44
CA ASN A 178 -18.60 15.01 -15.68
C ASN A 178 -17.23 14.32 -15.57
N GLY A 179 -17.17 13.17 -14.90
CA GLY A 179 -15.96 12.40 -14.72
C GLY A 179 -14.96 12.97 -13.73
N LYS A 180 -15.31 14.00 -12.97
CA LYS A 180 -14.42 14.65 -11.98
C LYS A 180 -14.99 14.56 -10.57
N PRO A 181 -14.14 14.49 -9.53
CA PRO A 181 -14.59 14.58 -8.15
C PRO A 181 -15.40 15.85 -7.92
N HIS A 182 -16.57 15.71 -7.30
CA HIS A 182 -17.47 16.83 -7.06
C HIS A 182 -17.76 17.03 -5.57
N SER A 183 -18.14 15.97 -4.87
CA SER A 183 -18.47 16.02 -3.44
C SER A 183 -18.32 14.64 -2.81
N ILE A 184 -18.24 14.58 -1.50
CA ILE A 184 -18.21 13.33 -0.74
C ILE A 184 -19.64 13.03 -0.30
N ASP A 185 -20.18 11.92 -0.81
CA ASP A 185 -21.52 11.45 -0.50
C ASP A 185 -21.59 10.86 0.91
N THR A 186 -20.67 9.98 1.25
CA THR A 186 -20.67 9.26 2.53
C THR A 186 -19.25 9.01 3.02
N VAL A 187 -19.04 9.17 4.31
CA VAL A 187 -17.83 8.76 5.03
C VAL A 187 -18.22 7.74 6.07
N VAL A 188 -17.57 6.58 6.03
CA VAL A 188 -17.68 5.57 7.09
C VAL A 188 -16.36 5.54 7.83
N LEU A 189 -16.41 5.59 9.16
CA LEU A 189 -15.24 5.38 10.00
C LEU A 189 -15.64 4.53 11.19
N SER A 190 -15.02 3.36 11.29
CA SER A 190 -15.20 2.45 12.42
C SER A 190 -13.88 2.33 13.15
N SER A 191 -13.86 2.68 14.43
CA SER A 191 -12.67 2.63 15.26
C SER A 191 -12.91 1.83 16.52
N GLN A 192 -11.98 0.97 16.82
CA GLN A 192 -11.86 0.34 18.14
C GLN A 192 -11.68 1.43 19.20
N HIS A 193 -12.30 1.24 20.35
CA HIS A 193 -12.32 2.24 21.41
C HIS A 193 -12.35 1.61 22.81
N ALA A 194 -12.05 2.43 23.80
CA ALA A 194 -12.19 2.04 25.20
C ALA A 194 -13.66 1.81 25.59
N PRO A 195 -13.95 0.88 26.52
CA PRO A 195 -15.33 0.53 26.88
C PRO A 195 -16.19 1.69 27.36
N GLU A 196 -15.59 2.68 28.00
CA GLU A 196 -16.30 3.86 28.56
C GLU A 196 -16.92 4.77 27.49
N MET A 197 -16.56 4.59 26.20
CA MET A 197 -17.14 5.37 25.10
C MET A 197 -18.45 4.81 24.58
N SER A 198 -18.95 3.73 25.17
CA SER A 198 -20.23 3.15 24.80
C SER A 198 -21.16 3.03 26.00
N LEU A 199 -22.46 3.11 25.72
CA LEU A 199 -23.55 2.83 26.66
C LEU A 199 -24.26 1.58 26.13
N GLY A 200 -23.92 0.42 26.70
CA GLY A 200 -24.34 -0.86 26.14
C GLY A 200 -23.78 -1.06 24.74
N SER A 201 -24.63 -1.29 23.76
CA SER A 201 -24.24 -1.46 22.35
C SER A 201 -24.09 -0.14 21.58
N LYS A 202 -24.52 0.97 22.15
CA LYS A 202 -24.53 2.28 21.46
C LYS A 202 -23.32 3.10 21.86
N MET A 203 -22.80 3.88 20.92
CA MET A 203 -21.74 4.84 21.18
C MET A 203 -22.30 6.10 21.87
N LYS A 204 -21.50 6.70 22.74
CA LYS A 204 -21.81 8.00 23.33
C LYS A 204 -21.75 9.11 22.27
N PRO A 205 -22.59 10.17 22.38
CA PRO A 205 -22.55 11.30 21.44
C PRO A 205 -21.17 11.95 21.32
N GLU A 206 -20.41 12.01 22.42
CA GLU A 206 -19.06 12.59 22.46
C GLU A 206 -18.09 11.86 21.53
N PHE A 207 -18.27 10.56 21.33
CA PHE A 207 -17.46 9.78 20.39
C PHE A 207 -17.73 10.20 18.95
N TYR A 208 -18.99 10.33 18.56
CA TYR A 208 -19.37 10.79 17.22
C TYR A 208 -18.80 12.16 16.94
N GLU A 209 -18.97 13.10 17.87
CA GLU A 209 -18.49 14.46 17.74
C GLU A 209 -16.96 14.52 17.58
N ALA A 210 -16.25 13.80 18.43
CA ALA A 210 -14.78 13.77 18.38
C ALA A 210 -14.26 13.21 17.05
N VAL A 211 -14.84 12.12 16.56
CA VAL A 211 -14.43 11.52 15.27
C VAL A 211 -14.71 12.49 14.10
N ILE A 212 -15.88 13.09 14.07
CA ILE A 212 -16.23 14.01 12.98
C ILE A 212 -15.38 15.27 13.02
N GLU A 213 -15.25 15.91 14.18
CA GLU A 213 -14.60 17.21 14.29
C GLU A 213 -13.07 17.13 14.31
N GLU A 214 -12.48 16.06 14.85
CA GLU A 214 -11.03 15.95 15.03
C GLU A 214 -10.34 15.01 14.07
N ILE A 215 -11.06 14.11 13.41
CA ILE A 215 -10.49 13.17 12.44
C ILE A 215 -10.98 13.49 11.03
N ILE A 216 -12.29 13.54 10.80
CA ILE A 216 -12.87 13.61 9.45
C ILE A 216 -12.72 15.00 8.84
N LYS A 217 -13.25 16.01 9.48
CA LYS A 217 -13.27 17.39 8.94
C LYS A 217 -11.87 17.98 8.73
N PRO A 218 -10.87 17.76 9.60
CA PRO A 218 -9.51 18.26 9.34
C PRO A 218 -8.81 17.63 8.14
N VAL A 219 -9.22 16.43 7.72
CA VAL A 219 -8.59 15.67 6.64
C VAL A 219 -9.25 15.95 5.30
N LEU A 220 -10.58 15.98 5.25
CA LEU A 220 -11.31 16.06 3.99
C LEU A 220 -11.47 17.50 3.51
N PRO A 221 -11.39 17.76 2.20
CA PRO A 221 -11.62 19.08 1.63
C PRO A 221 -13.00 19.60 2.02
N LYS A 222 -13.03 20.77 2.62
CA LYS A 222 -14.26 21.39 3.13
C LYS A 222 -15.28 21.61 2.02
N GLU A 223 -14.84 21.98 0.83
CA GLU A 223 -15.68 22.20 -0.35
C GLU A 223 -16.40 20.95 -0.83
N TRP A 224 -15.91 19.76 -0.47
CA TRP A 224 -16.52 18.47 -0.83
C TRP A 224 -17.50 17.96 0.22
N LEU A 225 -17.55 18.56 1.41
CA LEU A 225 -18.40 18.17 2.53
C LEU A 225 -19.75 18.89 2.47
N LYS A 226 -20.49 18.70 1.37
CA LYS A 226 -21.84 19.23 1.16
C LYS A 226 -22.83 18.09 1.24
N ASP A 227 -23.73 18.16 2.20
CA ASP A 227 -24.75 17.12 2.44
C ASP A 227 -24.13 15.72 2.65
N THR A 228 -22.93 15.67 3.19
CA THR A 228 -22.20 14.43 3.44
C THR A 228 -22.81 13.66 4.61
N LYS A 229 -23.00 12.35 4.43
CA LYS A 229 -23.42 11.45 5.51
C LYS A 229 -22.20 10.93 6.24
N TYR A 230 -22.28 10.93 7.58
CA TYR A 230 -21.23 10.38 8.42
C TYR A 230 -21.75 9.14 9.15
N LEU A 231 -21.15 7.98 8.88
CA LEU A 231 -21.48 6.70 9.54
C LEU A 231 -20.30 6.33 10.43
N ILE A 232 -20.42 6.61 11.72
CA ILE A 232 -19.37 6.40 12.72
C ILE A 232 -19.75 5.20 13.56
N ASN A 233 -18.92 4.16 13.57
CA ASN A 233 -19.20 2.91 14.28
C ASN A 233 -20.67 2.47 14.09
N PRO A 234 -21.12 2.25 12.85
CA PRO A 234 -22.55 2.05 12.57
C PRO A 234 -23.15 0.82 13.25
N THR A 235 -22.32 -0.18 13.60
CA THR A 235 -22.76 -1.33 14.41
C THR A 235 -22.71 -1.07 15.91
N GLY A 236 -22.22 0.11 16.33
CA GLY A 236 -22.08 0.50 17.71
C GLY A 236 -20.75 0.08 18.33
N ARG A 237 -20.81 -0.53 19.51
CA ARG A 237 -19.65 -0.90 20.32
C ARG A 237 -18.61 -1.72 19.55
N PHE A 238 -17.36 -1.25 19.56
CA PHE A 238 -16.20 -1.90 18.94
C PHE A 238 -15.02 -1.89 19.93
N VAL A 239 -15.11 -2.69 20.96
CA VAL A 239 -14.06 -2.83 22.00
C VAL A 239 -13.11 -3.98 21.68
N ILE A 240 -13.65 -5.12 21.25
CA ILE A 240 -12.86 -6.26 20.82
C ILE A 240 -12.43 -6.01 19.38
N GLY A 241 -11.12 -5.94 19.15
CA GLY A 241 -10.54 -5.67 17.84
C GLY A 241 -9.14 -6.23 17.74
N GLY A 242 -8.43 -5.81 16.67
CA GLY A 242 -7.11 -6.33 16.38
C GLY A 242 -7.11 -7.83 16.11
N PRO A 243 -5.98 -8.53 16.30
CA PRO A 243 -5.86 -9.97 16.05
C PRO A 243 -6.81 -10.86 16.85
N GLN A 244 -7.30 -10.37 17.98
CA GLN A 244 -8.32 -11.09 18.76
C GLN A 244 -9.69 -11.04 18.07
N GLY A 245 -9.99 -9.94 17.38
CA GLY A 245 -11.27 -9.78 16.69
C GLY A 245 -11.33 -10.53 15.37
N ASP A 246 -10.22 -10.59 14.65
CA ASP A 246 -10.11 -11.25 13.36
C ASP A 246 -8.66 -11.65 13.06
N CYS A 247 -8.49 -12.76 12.35
CA CYS A 247 -7.18 -13.26 11.94
C CYS A 247 -6.59 -12.36 10.84
N GLY A 248 -5.33 -11.95 11.01
CA GLY A 248 -4.58 -11.18 10.04
C GLY A 248 -3.57 -12.01 9.27
N LEU A 249 -3.43 -11.71 7.98
CA LEU A 249 -2.50 -12.36 7.07
C LEU A 249 -1.84 -11.34 6.16
N THR A 250 -0.55 -11.54 5.89
CA THR A 250 0.17 -10.76 4.89
C THR A 250 -0.48 -10.89 3.52
N GLY A 251 -0.64 -9.77 2.82
CA GLY A 251 -1.11 -9.77 1.44
C GLY A 251 -2.63 -9.88 1.27
N ARG A 252 -3.42 -9.58 2.30
CA ARG A 252 -4.88 -9.58 2.23
C ARG A 252 -5.51 -8.20 2.07
N LYS A 253 -4.70 -7.17 1.86
CA LYS A 253 -5.15 -5.79 1.64
C LYS A 253 -4.55 -5.18 0.38
N ILE A 254 -4.46 -5.99 -0.69
CA ILE A 254 -3.78 -5.60 -1.93
C ILE A 254 -4.46 -4.42 -2.66
N ILE A 255 -5.76 -4.29 -2.56
CA ILE A 255 -6.49 -3.17 -3.17
C ILE A 255 -6.35 -1.91 -2.32
N VAL A 256 -6.37 -2.04 -1.00
CA VAL A 256 -6.04 -0.95 -0.06
C VAL A 256 -4.60 -0.46 -0.29
N ASP A 257 -3.68 -1.36 -0.50
CA ASP A 257 -2.26 -1.05 -0.73
C ASP A 257 -2.01 -0.29 -2.04
N THR A 258 -2.92 -0.34 -2.99
CA THR A 258 -2.76 0.21 -4.33
C THR A 258 -3.72 1.38 -4.61
N TYR A 259 -4.78 1.19 -5.39
CA TYR A 259 -5.56 2.31 -5.89
C TYR A 259 -7.04 2.27 -5.47
N GLY A 260 -7.40 1.42 -4.51
CA GLY A 260 -8.77 1.37 -3.98
C GLY A 260 -9.84 0.92 -4.96
N GLY A 261 -9.44 0.18 -6.01
CA GLY A 261 -10.35 -0.31 -7.04
C GLY A 261 -10.45 0.58 -8.29
N ALA A 262 -9.80 1.75 -8.29
CA ALA A 262 -9.81 2.64 -9.46
C ALA A 262 -8.98 2.11 -10.63
N CYS A 263 -8.11 1.14 -10.38
CA CYS A 263 -7.24 0.50 -11.36
C CYS A 263 -7.32 -1.02 -11.18
N PRO A 264 -7.27 -1.82 -12.25
CA PRO A 264 -7.08 -3.25 -12.12
C PRO A 264 -5.86 -3.64 -11.29
N HIS A 265 -5.86 -4.85 -10.76
CA HIS A 265 -4.77 -5.40 -9.97
C HIS A 265 -4.31 -6.73 -10.55
N GLY A 266 -3.00 -6.98 -10.54
CA GLY A 266 -2.43 -8.24 -11.04
C GLY A 266 -2.55 -9.42 -10.07
N GLY A 267 -2.89 -9.17 -8.81
CA GLY A 267 -3.08 -10.19 -7.78
C GLY A 267 -1.89 -10.39 -6.84
N GLY A 268 -0.69 -9.89 -7.20
CA GLY A 268 0.51 -10.03 -6.37
C GLY A 268 0.52 -9.09 -5.17
N ALA A 269 0.79 -9.62 -3.99
CA ALA A 269 0.99 -8.83 -2.78
C ALA A 269 2.42 -8.27 -2.71
N PHE A 270 2.61 -7.22 -1.91
CA PHE A 270 3.90 -6.51 -1.80
C PHE A 270 4.67 -6.86 -0.54
N SER A 271 4.04 -6.74 0.63
CA SER A 271 4.73 -6.82 1.91
C SER A 271 5.42 -8.17 2.11
N GLY A 272 6.62 -8.12 2.68
CA GLY A 272 7.44 -9.31 2.92
C GLY A 272 8.28 -9.77 1.74
N LYS A 273 8.11 -9.20 0.56
CA LYS A 273 8.85 -9.55 -0.65
C LYS A 273 10.00 -8.59 -0.90
N ASP A 274 11.21 -9.11 -1.12
CA ASP A 274 12.33 -8.31 -1.58
C ASP A 274 12.13 -7.87 -3.05
N PRO A 275 12.85 -6.82 -3.53
CA PRO A 275 12.58 -6.26 -4.85
C PRO A 275 12.97 -7.14 -6.04
N SER A 276 13.58 -8.31 -5.84
CA SER A 276 13.74 -9.29 -6.93
C SER A 276 12.40 -9.89 -7.37
N LYS A 277 11.37 -9.81 -6.52
CA LYS A 277 10.01 -10.22 -6.85
C LYS A 277 9.33 -9.11 -7.64
N VAL A 278 9.05 -9.38 -8.92
CA VAL A 278 8.41 -8.40 -9.82
C VAL A 278 7.00 -8.00 -9.40
N ASP A 279 6.30 -8.85 -8.66
CA ASP A 279 5.02 -8.50 -8.04
C ASP A 279 5.09 -7.16 -7.30
N ARG A 280 6.20 -6.91 -6.61
CA ARG A 280 6.42 -5.66 -5.88
C ARG A 280 7.14 -4.62 -6.72
N SER A 281 8.34 -4.95 -7.22
CA SER A 281 9.20 -3.97 -7.90
C SER A 281 8.59 -3.44 -9.18
N ALA A 282 7.97 -4.30 -9.99
CA ALA A 282 7.34 -3.87 -11.24
C ALA A 282 6.05 -3.08 -11.01
N ALA A 283 5.30 -3.36 -9.94
CA ALA A 283 4.16 -2.52 -9.56
C ALA A 283 4.62 -1.11 -9.14
N TYR A 284 5.73 -1.00 -8.43
CA TYR A 284 6.33 0.29 -8.08
C TYR A 284 6.83 1.03 -9.33
N ALA A 285 7.48 0.32 -10.25
CA ALA A 285 7.93 0.89 -11.52
C ALA A 285 6.75 1.35 -12.39
N ALA A 286 5.68 0.58 -12.44
CA ALA A 286 4.47 0.95 -13.18
C ALA A 286 3.82 2.22 -12.60
N ARG A 287 3.81 2.38 -11.27
CA ARG A 287 3.38 3.63 -10.62
C ARG A 287 4.28 4.80 -11.03
N TYR A 288 5.59 4.60 -10.99
CA TYR A 288 6.56 5.61 -11.40
C TYR A 288 6.33 6.08 -12.83
N VAL A 289 6.12 5.16 -13.76
CA VAL A 289 5.78 5.44 -15.16
C VAL A 289 4.49 6.25 -15.25
N ALA A 290 3.41 5.75 -14.67
CA ALA A 290 2.09 6.38 -14.73
C ALA A 290 2.12 7.80 -14.16
N LYS A 291 2.78 7.98 -13.01
CA LYS A 291 2.87 9.28 -12.35
C LYS A 291 3.63 10.29 -13.22
N ASN A 292 4.74 9.89 -13.85
CA ASN A 292 5.50 10.78 -14.72
C ASN A 292 4.74 11.13 -16.00
N VAL A 293 4.00 10.20 -16.58
CA VAL A 293 3.15 10.47 -17.75
C VAL A 293 2.11 11.55 -17.43
N VAL A 294 1.42 11.43 -16.32
CA VAL A 294 0.40 12.42 -15.89
C VAL A 294 1.06 13.74 -15.47
N ALA A 295 2.14 13.69 -14.70
CA ALA A 295 2.87 14.88 -14.28
C ALA A 295 3.45 15.67 -15.45
N ALA A 296 3.85 14.98 -16.51
CA ALA A 296 4.33 15.60 -17.75
C ALA A 296 3.20 16.25 -18.57
N GLY A 297 1.94 16.05 -18.20
CA GLY A 297 0.79 16.56 -18.92
C GLY A 297 0.47 15.80 -20.21
N LEU A 298 1.00 14.59 -20.38
CA LEU A 298 0.71 13.75 -21.55
C LEU A 298 -0.71 13.17 -21.50
N ALA A 299 -1.26 13.01 -20.33
CA ALA A 299 -2.63 12.54 -20.11
C ALA A 299 -3.12 13.03 -18.75
N ARG A 300 -4.44 13.04 -18.54
CA ARG A 300 -5.06 13.36 -17.24
C ARG A 300 -5.15 12.13 -16.34
N GLN A 301 -5.20 10.95 -16.95
CA GLN A 301 -5.12 9.68 -16.25
C GLN A 301 -4.30 8.70 -17.08
N CYS A 302 -3.59 7.81 -16.43
CA CYS A 302 -2.75 6.83 -17.08
C CYS A 302 -2.72 5.54 -16.28
N GLN A 303 -3.15 4.46 -16.92
CA GLN A 303 -3.02 3.09 -16.43
C GLN A 303 -1.92 2.42 -17.25
N VAL A 304 -1.01 1.75 -16.57
CA VAL A 304 0.09 1.00 -17.20
C VAL A 304 -0.02 -0.45 -16.77
N GLN A 305 0.00 -1.36 -17.75
CA GLN A 305 0.15 -2.79 -17.49
C GLN A 305 1.52 -3.24 -17.94
N VAL A 306 2.23 -3.98 -17.08
CA VAL A 306 3.45 -4.69 -17.43
C VAL A 306 3.28 -6.18 -17.13
N ALA A 307 3.85 -7.03 -17.97
CA ALA A 307 3.75 -8.48 -17.79
C ALA A 307 5.10 -9.15 -18.05
N TYR A 308 5.41 -10.17 -17.26
CA TYR A 308 6.68 -10.90 -17.30
C TYR A 308 6.44 -12.39 -17.47
N ALA A 309 7.35 -13.05 -18.23
CA ALA A 309 7.50 -14.50 -18.22
C ALA A 309 8.66 -14.87 -17.30
N ILE A 310 8.55 -16.01 -16.64
CA ILE A 310 9.64 -16.53 -15.81
C ILE A 310 10.90 -16.70 -16.66
N GLY A 311 12.05 -16.29 -16.14
CA GLY A 311 13.34 -16.39 -16.81
C GLY A 311 13.59 -15.41 -17.95
N VAL A 312 12.66 -14.48 -18.21
CA VAL A 312 12.81 -13.46 -19.27
C VAL A 312 12.93 -12.09 -18.62
N ALA A 313 13.95 -11.33 -19.02
CA ALA A 313 14.22 -10.01 -18.44
C ALA A 313 13.28 -8.94 -18.96
N ARG A 314 13.10 -8.85 -20.27
CA ARG A 314 12.23 -7.83 -20.86
C ARG A 314 10.77 -8.17 -20.66
N PRO A 315 9.92 -7.20 -20.27
CA PRO A 315 8.49 -7.44 -20.19
C PRO A 315 7.94 -7.91 -21.54
N MET A 316 7.05 -8.91 -21.51
CA MET A 316 6.31 -9.36 -22.70
C MET A 316 5.30 -8.33 -23.16
N ASN A 317 4.81 -7.51 -22.27
CA ASN A 317 3.77 -6.52 -22.51
C ASN A 317 4.04 -5.27 -21.68
N VAL A 318 4.00 -4.12 -22.35
CA VAL A 318 3.93 -2.80 -21.72
C VAL A 318 2.83 -2.04 -22.46
N THR A 319 1.68 -1.90 -21.84
CA THR A 319 0.52 -1.24 -22.43
C THR A 319 0.07 -0.07 -21.58
N VAL A 320 -0.27 1.02 -22.26
CA VAL A 320 -0.76 2.27 -21.65
C VAL A 320 -2.22 2.48 -22.04
N TYR A 321 -3.03 2.85 -21.06
CA TYR A 321 -4.44 3.19 -21.25
C TYR A 321 -4.69 4.57 -20.65
N THR A 322 -5.03 5.55 -21.48
CA THR A 322 -5.30 6.93 -21.03
C THR A 322 -6.78 7.29 -21.03
N GLU A 323 -7.64 6.37 -21.45
CA GLU A 323 -9.10 6.56 -21.53
C GLU A 323 -9.51 7.82 -22.31
N GLY A 324 -8.79 8.08 -23.41
CA GLY A 324 -9.06 9.24 -24.27
C GLY A 324 -8.59 10.58 -23.72
N THR A 325 -7.84 10.60 -22.61
CA THR A 325 -7.32 11.84 -22.02
C THR A 325 -5.91 12.20 -22.52
N GLY A 326 -5.30 11.35 -23.34
CA GLY A 326 -3.93 11.55 -23.84
C GLY A 326 -3.84 12.66 -24.86
N LYS A 327 -2.77 13.43 -24.80
CA LYS A 327 -2.38 14.38 -25.86
C LYS A 327 -1.74 13.68 -27.04
N LEU A 328 -1.26 12.47 -26.84
CA LEU A 328 -0.76 11.55 -27.86
C LEU A 328 -1.59 10.27 -27.79
N SER A 329 -1.48 9.42 -28.81
CA SER A 329 -2.09 8.10 -28.79
C SER A 329 -1.47 7.23 -27.69
N ASP A 330 -2.22 6.24 -27.19
CA ASP A 330 -1.72 5.31 -26.19
C ASP A 330 -0.47 4.58 -26.67
N GLU A 331 -0.40 4.21 -27.96
CA GLU A 331 0.75 3.57 -28.57
C GLU A 331 1.99 4.46 -28.56
N LYS A 332 1.84 5.75 -28.85
CA LYS A 332 2.96 6.71 -28.79
C LYS A 332 3.46 6.92 -27.38
N ILE A 333 2.56 7.00 -26.40
CA ILE A 333 2.93 7.10 -24.98
C ILE A 333 3.66 5.82 -24.55
N ALA A 334 3.17 4.64 -24.93
CA ALA A 334 3.84 3.38 -24.64
C ALA A 334 5.26 3.31 -25.25
N ALA A 335 5.45 3.82 -26.44
CA ALA A 335 6.78 3.91 -27.07
C ALA A 335 7.72 4.80 -26.26
N LEU A 336 7.25 5.96 -25.78
CA LEU A 336 8.02 6.86 -24.93
C LEU A 336 8.37 6.19 -23.58
N VAL A 337 7.46 5.43 -23.03
CA VAL A 337 7.69 4.66 -21.78
C VAL A 337 8.81 3.64 -21.97
N ASN A 338 8.77 2.86 -23.06
CA ASN A 338 9.82 1.88 -23.35
C ASN A 338 11.20 2.53 -23.59
N GLU A 339 11.22 3.73 -24.13
CA GLU A 339 12.46 4.48 -24.38
C GLU A 339 13.07 5.08 -23.11
N HIS A 340 12.24 5.55 -22.17
CA HIS A 340 12.69 6.34 -21.02
C HIS A 340 12.78 5.55 -19.70
N PHE A 341 12.22 4.35 -19.65
CA PHE A 341 12.19 3.54 -18.43
C PHE A 341 12.74 2.14 -18.71
N ASP A 342 13.69 1.70 -17.88
CA ASP A 342 14.17 0.32 -17.91
C ASP A 342 13.27 -0.55 -17.03
N LEU A 343 12.43 -1.36 -17.64
CA LEU A 343 11.45 -2.21 -16.95
C LEU A 343 11.92 -3.66 -16.82
N ARG A 344 13.22 -3.94 -17.06
CA ARG A 344 13.81 -5.22 -16.68
C ARG A 344 13.92 -5.32 -15.16
N PRO A 345 13.79 -6.52 -14.54
CA PRO A 345 13.81 -6.63 -13.08
C PRO A 345 14.98 -5.93 -12.39
N LYS A 346 16.21 -6.15 -12.81
CA LYS A 346 17.38 -5.45 -12.25
C LYS A 346 17.48 -4.00 -12.66
N GLY A 347 16.98 -3.64 -13.84
CA GLY A 347 16.86 -2.25 -14.27
C GLY A 347 15.95 -1.44 -13.36
N ILE A 348 14.84 -2.01 -12.94
CA ILE A 348 13.93 -1.40 -11.98
C ILE A 348 14.61 -1.18 -10.63
N ILE A 349 15.32 -2.19 -10.12
CA ILE A 349 16.04 -2.09 -8.85
C ILE A 349 17.05 -0.94 -8.87
N GLN A 350 17.79 -0.79 -9.96
CA GLN A 350 18.74 0.31 -10.13
C GLN A 350 18.03 1.66 -10.28
N MET A 351 17.02 1.73 -11.14
CA MET A 351 16.28 2.96 -11.43
C MET A 351 15.62 3.54 -10.18
N LEU A 352 15.05 2.70 -9.33
CA LEU A 352 14.33 3.10 -8.14
C LEU A 352 15.14 2.95 -6.84
N ASP A 353 16.38 2.46 -6.92
CA ASP A 353 17.26 2.27 -5.76
C ASP A 353 16.57 1.46 -4.65
N LEU A 354 16.14 0.24 -4.98
CA LEU A 354 15.26 -0.56 -4.11
C LEU A 354 15.99 -1.44 -3.10
N LEU A 355 17.33 -1.55 -3.16
CA LEU A 355 18.11 -2.37 -2.19
C LEU A 355 18.40 -1.58 -0.91
N ARG A 356 17.35 -1.04 -0.28
CA ARG A 356 17.42 -0.23 0.93
C ARG A 356 16.35 -0.67 1.93
N PRO A 357 16.54 -0.45 3.24
CA PRO A 357 15.53 -0.78 4.25
C PRO A 357 14.44 0.30 4.34
N ILE A 358 13.56 0.36 3.34
CA ILE A 358 12.52 1.39 3.17
C ILE A 358 11.10 0.85 3.24
N TYR A 359 10.93 -0.46 3.50
CA TYR A 359 9.68 -1.16 3.22
C TYR A 359 8.67 -1.15 4.35
N GLU A 360 9.11 -1.13 5.61
CA GLU A 360 8.18 -1.07 6.75
C GLU A 360 7.23 0.12 6.66
N LYS A 361 7.73 1.28 6.24
CA LYS A 361 6.91 2.48 6.05
C LYS A 361 5.82 2.33 5.00
N THR A 362 6.01 1.45 4.01
CA THR A 362 5.03 1.23 2.94
C THR A 362 3.82 0.41 3.39
N ALA A 363 3.99 -0.36 4.45
CA ALA A 363 3.07 -1.44 4.83
C ALA A 363 1.75 -0.97 5.44
N ALA A 364 1.58 0.32 5.67
CA ALA A 364 0.32 0.92 6.11
C ALA A 364 0.11 2.26 5.38
N TYR A 365 -1.14 2.63 5.16
CA TYR A 365 -1.55 3.91 4.53
C TYR A 365 -1.21 4.02 3.05
N GLY A 366 -1.12 2.89 2.35
CA GLY A 366 -0.89 2.81 0.91
C GLY A 366 0.58 2.89 0.51
N HIS A 367 0.92 2.19 -0.56
CA HIS A 367 2.28 2.20 -1.11
C HIS A 367 2.50 3.38 -2.06
N PHE A 368 1.45 4.03 -2.54
CA PHE A 368 1.47 5.06 -3.56
C PHE A 368 0.81 6.36 -3.09
N GLY A 369 1.21 7.48 -3.71
CA GLY A 369 0.65 8.79 -3.39
C GLY A 369 1.19 9.39 -2.10
N ARG A 370 2.40 9.02 -1.70
CA ARG A 370 3.05 9.51 -0.49
C ARG A 370 4.39 10.12 -0.84
N GLU A 371 4.69 11.24 -0.20
CA GLU A 371 5.84 12.10 -0.53
C GLU A 371 7.06 11.85 0.37
N GLU A 372 7.15 10.71 1.05
CA GLU A 372 8.34 10.33 1.80
C GLU A 372 9.53 10.22 0.86
N PRO A 373 10.70 10.81 1.21
CA PRO A 373 11.86 10.87 0.30
C PRO A 373 12.36 9.49 -0.15
N GLU A 374 12.15 8.45 0.67
CA GLU A 374 12.55 7.08 0.38
C GLU A 374 11.72 6.44 -0.73
N PHE A 375 10.50 6.94 -0.98
CA PHE A 375 9.58 6.39 -1.97
C PHE A 375 9.95 6.90 -3.37
N SER A 376 11.02 6.34 -3.94
CA SER A 376 11.60 6.77 -5.22
C SER A 376 10.63 6.65 -6.40
N TRP A 377 9.66 5.76 -6.35
CA TRP A 377 8.62 5.58 -7.36
C TRP A 377 7.61 6.73 -7.43
N GLU A 378 7.65 7.64 -6.46
CA GLU A 378 6.82 8.85 -6.45
C GLU A 378 7.54 10.08 -7.03
N ARG A 379 8.80 9.94 -7.46
CA ARG A 379 9.54 11.03 -8.10
C ARG A 379 8.97 11.37 -9.47
N THR A 380 9.04 12.65 -9.83
CA THR A 380 8.61 13.17 -11.13
C THR A 380 9.78 13.66 -11.98
N ASP A 381 10.95 13.03 -11.83
CA ASP A 381 12.21 13.41 -12.45
C ASP A 381 12.30 13.09 -13.95
N LYS A 382 11.32 12.36 -14.50
CA LYS A 382 11.23 12.06 -15.94
C LYS A 382 10.38 13.07 -16.74
N VAL A 383 9.75 14.03 -16.07
CA VAL A 383 8.80 14.96 -16.69
C VAL A 383 9.44 15.76 -17.82
N ALA A 384 10.62 16.37 -17.60
CA ALA A 384 11.28 17.18 -18.60
C ALA A 384 11.65 16.36 -19.85
N ALA A 385 12.20 15.16 -19.67
CA ALA A 385 12.57 14.27 -20.78
C ALA A 385 11.34 13.80 -21.56
N LEU A 386 10.25 13.44 -20.88
CA LEU A 386 9.01 13.01 -21.53
C LEU A 386 8.36 14.15 -22.33
N ARG A 387 8.33 15.36 -21.78
CA ARG A 387 7.80 16.53 -22.49
C ARG A 387 8.60 16.84 -23.75
N ALA A 388 9.93 16.86 -23.64
CA ALA A 388 10.80 17.11 -24.78
C ALA A 388 10.61 16.05 -25.89
N ALA A 389 10.55 14.77 -25.51
CA ALA A 389 10.35 13.69 -26.48
C ALA A 389 8.94 13.70 -27.10
N ALA A 390 7.95 14.24 -26.39
CA ALA A 390 6.59 14.38 -26.91
C ALA A 390 6.36 15.66 -27.71
N GLY A 391 7.35 16.57 -27.78
CA GLY A 391 7.22 17.84 -28.49
C GLY A 391 6.36 18.89 -27.75
N LEU A 392 6.33 18.83 -26.41
CA LEU A 392 5.54 19.74 -25.56
C LEU A 392 6.42 20.76 -24.84
#